data_9fd9170e7fc587d996b4fbba092ca498
#
_entry.id   9fd9170e7fc587d996b4fbba092ca498
#
_cell.length_a   1.000
_cell.length_b   1.000
_cell.length_c   1.000
_cell.angle_alpha   90.00
_cell.angle_beta   90.00
_cell.angle_gamma   90.00
#
_symmetry.space_group_name_H-M   'P 1'
#
loop_
_entity.id
_entity.type
_entity.pdbx_description
1 polymer ?
#
loop_
_entity_poly.entity_id
_entity_poly.type
_entity_poly.pdbx_seq_one_letter_code
_entity_poly.pdbx_strand_id
1 'polypeptide(L)'
;MIRVACVGITVMDRIYYVEGLPTESGKYVAKNYTEVGGGPAATAAVAAARLGAQVDFIGRVGDDDTGNSLLAELESWGVNTRYTKRYNEAKSSQSAIMVDTKGERIIINYPSPDLLPDAEWLEEIDFSQWDVVLADVRWHEGAKKAFTLARQAGVMTVLDGDITPQDISELVALSDHEAFSEPGLARLTGVKEMASALKQAQTLTNGHVYVTQGSAGCDWLENGGRQHQPAFKVDVVDTTGAGDVFHGALAVALATGGDLAESVRFASGVAALKCTRPGGRAGIPDCDQTRSFLSLFV
;
A
#
# COMPACT_ATOMS: atom_id res chain seq x y z
N MET A 1 -18.83 8.71 -8.38
CA MET A 1 -17.59 7.92 -8.59
C MET A 1 -16.61 8.37 -7.54
N ILE A 2 -16.03 7.46 -6.76
CA ILE A 2 -15.11 7.80 -5.67
C ILE A 2 -13.79 8.31 -6.24
N ARG A 3 -13.24 9.37 -5.62
CA ARG A 3 -11.96 9.98 -6.00
C ARG A 3 -10.95 9.75 -4.89
N VAL A 4 -9.83 9.14 -5.23
CA VAL A 4 -8.79 8.72 -4.27
C VAL A 4 -7.47 9.40 -4.63
N ALA A 5 -6.80 9.99 -3.65
CA ALA A 5 -5.38 10.31 -3.77
C ALA A 5 -4.56 9.24 -3.05
N CYS A 6 -3.56 8.67 -3.73
CA CYS A 6 -2.58 7.78 -3.12
C CYS A 6 -1.23 8.48 -3.05
N VAL A 7 -0.76 8.74 -1.83
CA VAL A 7 0.44 9.53 -1.53
C VAL A 7 1.57 8.65 -1.03
N GLY A 8 2.73 8.66 -1.67
CA GLY A 8 3.85 7.84 -1.21
C GLY A 8 4.85 7.49 -2.28
N ILE A 9 5.38 6.26 -2.22
CA ILE A 9 6.44 5.84 -3.13
C ILE A 9 5.94 4.97 -4.28
N THR A 10 6.65 5.08 -5.40
CA THR A 10 6.70 4.08 -6.47
C THR A 10 8.15 3.66 -6.67
N VAL A 11 8.38 2.37 -6.88
CA VAL A 11 9.72 1.79 -7.04
C VAL A 11 9.72 0.81 -8.21
N MET A 12 10.86 0.66 -8.89
CA MET A 12 11.02 -0.36 -9.93
C MET A 12 11.57 -1.64 -9.30
N ASP A 13 10.78 -2.69 -9.27
CA ASP A 13 11.21 -4.01 -8.80
C ASP A 13 11.80 -4.80 -9.97
N ARG A 14 13.13 -5.06 -9.92
CA ARG A 14 13.88 -5.85 -10.88
C ARG A 14 14.04 -7.25 -10.35
N ILE A 15 13.26 -8.18 -10.88
CA ILE A 15 13.14 -9.54 -10.37
C ILE A 15 13.96 -10.50 -11.22
N TYR A 16 14.93 -11.15 -10.59
CA TYR A 16 15.78 -12.17 -11.17
C TYR A 16 15.37 -13.54 -10.64
N TYR A 17 14.92 -14.42 -11.52
CA TYR A 17 14.57 -15.80 -11.16
C TYR A 17 15.81 -16.70 -11.28
N VAL A 18 16.23 -17.29 -10.17
CA VAL A 18 17.45 -18.10 -10.05
C VAL A 18 17.12 -19.54 -9.66
N GLU A 19 18.06 -20.47 -9.85
CA GLU A 19 17.90 -21.87 -9.40
C GLU A 19 17.83 -21.96 -7.86
N GLY A 20 18.74 -21.25 -7.18
CA GLY A 20 18.83 -21.12 -5.74
C GLY A 20 19.43 -19.77 -5.37
N LEU A 21 19.08 -19.26 -4.20
CA LEU A 21 19.59 -17.99 -3.72
C LEU A 21 21.10 -18.05 -3.48
N PRO A 22 21.83 -16.95 -3.77
CA PRO A 22 23.27 -16.83 -3.48
C PRO A 22 23.57 -17.09 -1.99
N THR A 23 24.46 -18.00 -1.70
CA THR A 23 24.97 -18.27 -0.34
C THR A 23 26.43 -17.85 -0.17
N GLU A 24 27.13 -17.61 -1.27
CA GLU A 24 28.56 -17.25 -1.32
C GLU A 24 28.81 -16.18 -2.38
N SER A 25 30.00 -15.60 -2.36
CA SER A 25 30.42 -14.71 -3.43
C SER A 25 30.63 -15.48 -4.74
N GLY A 26 30.17 -14.93 -5.88
CA GLY A 26 30.30 -15.61 -7.17
C GLY A 26 29.52 -14.95 -8.29
N LYS A 27 29.44 -15.64 -9.42
CA LYS A 27 28.62 -15.28 -10.57
C LYS A 27 27.42 -16.21 -10.61
N TYR A 28 26.23 -15.63 -10.51
CA TYR A 28 24.96 -16.34 -10.60
C TYR A 28 24.27 -15.97 -11.89
N VAL A 29 23.65 -16.93 -12.56
CA VAL A 29 22.93 -16.73 -13.82
C VAL A 29 21.44 -16.86 -13.54
N ALA A 30 20.69 -15.81 -13.84
CA ALA A 30 19.24 -15.85 -13.76
C ALA A 30 18.66 -16.65 -14.94
N LYS A 31 17.61 -17.43 -14.68
CA LYS A 31 16.84 -18.16 -15.69
C LYS A 31 15.80 -17.28 -16.38
N ASN A 32 15.33 -16.26 -15.69
CA ASN A 32 14.36 -15.29 -16.19
C ASN A 32 14.55 -13.94 -15.49
N TYR A 33 14.01 -12.89 -16.09
CA TYR A 33 14.09 -11.53 -15.60
C TYR A 33 12.79 -10.79 -15.91
N THR A 34 12.28 -10.02 -14.95
CA THR A 34 11.13 -9.13 -15.16
C THR A 34 11.35 -7.80 -14.44
N GLU A 35 10.80 -6.73 -14.99
CA GLU A 35 10.65 -5.43 -14.32
C GLU A 35 9.18 -5.18 -14.08
N VAL A 36 8.82 -4.79 -12.86
CA VAL A 36 7.43 -4.46 -12.50
C VAL A 36 7.44 -3.24 -11.58
N GLY A 37 6.44 -2.39 -11.72
CA GLY A 37 6.24 -1.30 -10.79
C GLY A 37 5.77 -1.83 -9.43
N GLY A 38 6.42 -1.36 -8.37
CA GLY A 38 6.11 -1.62 -6.98
C GLY A 38 5.90 -0.32 -6.20
N GLY A 39 5.97 -0.42 -4.89
CA GLY A 39 5.71 0.67 -3.94
C GLY A 39 4.30 0.62 -3.38
N PRO A 40 4.15 0.80 -2.03
CA PRO A 40 2.86 0.60 -1.37
C PRO A 40 1.76 1.51 -1.90
N ALA A 41 1.96 2.84 -1.86
CA ALA A 41 0.97 3.80 -2.36
C ALA A 41 0.66 3.61 -3.85
N ALA A 42 1.66 3.30 -4.68
CA ALA A 42 1.46 3.06 -6.10
C ALA A 42 0.66 1.77 -6.37
N THR A 43 0.88 0.71 -5.60
CA THR A 43 0.11 -0.53 -5.71
C THR A 43 -1.32 -0.36 -5.18
N ALA A 44 -1.50 0.38 -4.07
CA ALA A 44 -2.81 0.77 -3.57
C ALA A 44 -3.60 1.61 -4.60
N ALA A 45 -2.91 2.51 -5.33
CA ALA A 45 -3.51 3.31 -6.40
C ALA A 45 -4.05 2.43 -7.53
N VAL A 46 -3.27 1.44 -7.97
CA VAL A 46 -3.72 0.46 -8.98
C VAL A 46 -4.92 -0.34 -8.47
N ALA A 47 -4.90 -0.77 -7.19
CA ALA A 47 -6.02 -1.48 -6.60
C ALA A 47 -7.29 -0.64 -6.60
N ALA A 48 -7.22 0.61 -6.16
CA ALA A 48 -8.35 1.54 -6.16
C ALA A 48 -8.89 1.80 -7.57
N ALA A 49 -8.01 1.99 -8.57
CA ALA A 49 -8.41 2.17 -9.97
C ALA A 49 -9.11 0.93 -10.53
N ARG A 50 -8.59 -0.27 -10.26
CA ARG A 50 -9.21 -1.56 -10.65
C ARG A 50 -10.60 -1.74 -10.03
N LEU A 51 -10.84 -1.16 -8.85
CA LEU A 51 -12.13 -1.18 -8.17
C LEU A 51 -13.09 -0.07 -8.65
N GLY A 52 -12.69 0.71 -9.66
CA GLY A 52 -13.54 1.70 -10.32
C GLY A 52 -13.47 3.12 -9.73
N ALA A 53 -12.51 3.41 -8.87
CA ALA A 53 -12.25 4.77 -8.41
C ALA A 53 -11.52 5.61 -9.48
N GLN A 54 -11.69 6.93 -9.42
CA GLN A 54 -10.76 7.88 -10.06
C GLN A 54 -9.58 8.10 -9.12
N VAL A 55 -8.36 7.81 -9.59
CA VAL A 55 -7.19 7.81 -8.73
C VAL A 55 -6.12 8.75 -9.24
N ASP A 56 -5.63 9.60 -8.37
CA ASP A 56 -4.42 10.38 -8.56
C ASP A 56 -3.30 9.80 -7.68
N PHE A 57 -2.14 9.54 -8.29
CA PHE A 57 -0.92 9.20 -7.56
C PHE A 57 -0.11 10.46 -7.29
N ILE A 58 0.22 10.71 -6.04
CA ILE A 58 1.04 11.83 -5.56
C ILE A 58 2.35 11.26 -5.01
N GLY A 59 3.43 11.50 -5.70
CA GLY A 59 4.71 10.91 -5.33
C GLY A 59 5.90 11.60 -5.96
N ARG A 60 7.03 10.91 -6.00
CA ARG A 60 8.30 11.44 -6.51
C ARG A 60 8.98 10.41 -7.36
N VAL A 61 9.52 10.84 -8.49
CA VAL A 61 10.39 10.05 -9.36
C VAL A 61 11.56 10.89 -9.84
N GLY A 62 12.62 10.24 -10.28
CA GLY A 62 13.68 10.89 -11.04
C GLY A 62 13.25 11.20 -12.46
N ASP A 63 13.94 12.13 -13.12
CA ASP A 63 13.79 12.38 -14.55
C ASP A 63 14.70 11.42 -15.33
N ASP A 64 14.43 10.13 -15.15
CA ASP A 64 15.14 9.01 -15.73
C ASP A 64 14.19 8.01 -16.43
N ASP A 65 14.74 7.06 -17.18
CA ASP A 65 13.96 6.04 -17.89
C ASP A 65 13.14 5.17 -16.92
N THR A 66 13.66 4.93 -15.72
CA THR A 66 12.95 4.20 -14.66
C THR A 66 11.72 4.97 -14.20
N GLY A 67 11.85 6.29 -13.95
CA GLY A 67 10.73 7.15 -13.61
C GLY A 67 9.67 7.21 -14.71
N ASN A 68 10.10 7.33 -15.98
CA ASN A 68 9.19 7.29 -17.12
C ASN A 68 8.42 5.97 -17.18
N SER A 69 9.10 4.83 -17.00
CA SER A 69 8.48 3.51 -17.03
C SER A 69 7.47 3.31 -15.88
N LEU A 70 7.81 3.78 -14.66
CA LEU A 70 6.92 3.70 -13.49
C LEU A 70 5.63 4.49 -13.69
N LEU A 71 5.72 5.72 -14.23
CA LEU A 71 4.53 6.54 -14.48
C LEU A 71 3.69 5.99 -15.62
N ALA A 72 4.31 5.56 -16.72
CA ALA A 72 3.61 4.95 -17.83
C ALA A 72 2.87 3.65 -17.42
N GLU A 73 3.46 2.85 -16.53
CA GLU A 73 2.78 1.68 -15.98
C GLU A 73 1.55 2.09 -15.17
N LEU A 74 1.64 3.05 -14.24
CA LEU A 74 0.51 3.55 -13.47
C LEU A 74 -0.61 4.07 -14.37
N GLU A 75 -0.26 4.86 -15.39
CA GLU A 75 -1.20 5.38 -16.38
C GLU A 75 -1.90 4.25 -17.16
N SER A 76 -1.18 3.18 -17.49
CA SER A 76 -1.75 2.00 -18.15
C SER A 76 -2.83 1.29 -17.32
N TRP A 77 -2.79 1.45 -15.99
CA TRP A 77 -3.79 0.97 -15.04
C TRP A 77 -4.91 1.97 -14.77
N GLY A 78 -4.91 3.13 -15.45
CA GLY A 78 -5.91 4.19 -15.26
C GLY A 78 -5.66 5.09 -14.05
N VAL A 79 -4.45 5.08 -13.48
CA VAL A 79 -4.03 6.00 -12.43
C VAL A 79 -3.47 7.27 -13.06
N ASN A 80 -3.96 8.44 -12.64
CA ASN A 80 -3.44 9.71 -13.10
C ASN A 80 -2.18 10.10 -12.31
N THR A 81 -1.12 10.48 -13.02
CA THR A 81 0.22 10.77 -12.46
C THR A 81 0.58 12.27 -12.47
N ARG A 82 -0.37 13.16 -12.82
CA ARG A 82 -0.12 14.61 -12.96
C ARG A 82 0.46 15.29 -11.71
N TYR A 83 0.23 14.73 -10.54
CA TYR A 83 0.73 15.23 -9.26
C TYR A 83 2.02 14.52 -8.80
N THR A 84 2.71 13.83 -9.70
CA THR A 84 4.02 13.23 -9.39
C THR A 84 5.13 14.23 -9.71
N LYS A 85 5.91 14.59 -8.69
CA LYS A 85 7.07 15.48 -8.85
C LYS A 85 8.24 14.74 -9.47
N ARG A 86 8.78 15.29 -10.55
CA ARG A 86 10.01 14.83 -11.20
C ARG A 86 11.20 15.63 -10.71
N TYR A 87 12.27 14.96 -10.34
CA TYR A 87 13.51 15.58 -9.91
C TYR A 87 14.55 15.45 -11.02
N ASN A 88 15.03 16.60 -11.52
CA ASN A 88 16.06 16.65 -12.57
C ASN A 88 17.34 16.00 -12.05
N GLU A 89 18.05 15.28 -12.95
CA GLU A 89 19.31 14.59 -12.67
C GLU A 89 19.25 13.54 -11.54
N ALA A 90 18.05 13.24 -11.03
CA ALA A 90 17.82 12.25 -9.99
C ALA A 90 17.52 10.87 -10.59
N LYS A 91 17.90 9.82 -9.86
CA LYS A 91 17.50 8.46 -10.16
C LYS A 91 16.21 8.12 -9.43
N SER A 92 15.34 7.35 -10.07
CA SER A 92 14.18 6.77 -9.42
C SER A 92 14.56 5.62 -8.50
N SER A 93 13.77 5.40 -7.45
CA SER A 93 13.97 4.28 -6.53
C SER A 93 13.75 2.94 -7.20
N GLN A 94 14.51 1.93 -6.80
CA GLN A 94 14.42 0.58 -7.36
C GLN A 94 14.82 -0.50 -6.36
N SER A 95 14.40 -1.73 -6.62
CA SER A 95 14.81 -2.92 -5.86
C SER A 95 15.38 -3.96 -6.79
N ALA A 96 16.45 -4.64 -6.36
CA ALA A 96 16.91 -5.88 -6.98
C ALA A 96 16.37 -7.04 -6.14
N ILE A 97 15.58 -7.92 -6.77
CA ILE A 97 14.91 -9.05 -6.09
C ILE A 97 15.39 -10.34 -6.75
N MET A 98 15.96 -11.23 -5.98
CA MET A 98 16.26 -12.59 -6.44
C MET A 98 15.21 -13.54 -5.85
N VAL A 99 14.61 -14.37 -6.71
CA VAL A 99 13.61 -15.35 -6.32
C VAL A 99 14.08 -16.74 -6.78
N ASP A 100 14.13 -17.71 -5.87
CA ASP A 100 14.50 -19.07 -6.19
C ASP A 100 13.30 -19.95 -6.59
N THR A 101 13.55 -21.21 -6.92
CA THR A 101 12.54 -22.20 -7.32
C THR A 101 11.58 -22.58 -6.19
N LYS A 102 11.88 -22.24 -4.93
CA LYS A 102 11.03 -22.46 -3.76
C LYS A 102 10.20 -21.24 -3.39
N GLY A 103 10.41 -20.10 -4.10
CA GLY A 103 9.78 -18.82 -3.80
C GLY A 103 10.46 -18.02 -2.69
N GLU A 104 11.61 -18.51 -2.17
CA GLU A 104 12.44 -17.75 -1.24
C GLU A 104 13.06 -16.55 -1.96
N ARG A 105 13.27 -15.43 -1.24
CA ARG A 105 13.72 -14.19 -1.88
C ARG A 105 14.75 -13.42 -1.06
N ILE A 106 15.65 -12.78 -1.79
CA ILE A 106 16.54 -11.74 -1.28
C ILE A 106 16.15 -10.43 -1.97
N ILE A 107 15.93 -9.38 -1.17
CA ILE A 107 15.55 -8.06 -1.67
C ILE A 107 16.62 -7.05 -1.26
N ILE A 108 17.15 -6.33 -2.24
CA ILE A 108 18.08 -5.21 -2.04
C ILE A 108 17.36 -3.95 -2.50
N ASN A 109 16.92 -3.14 -1.56
CA ASN A 109 16.26 -1.87 -1.86
C ASN A 109 17.28 -0.75 -2.07
N TYR A 110 17.06 0.04 -3.09
CA TYR A 110 17.74 1.31 -3.33
C TYR A 110 16.70 2.46 -3.30
N PRO A 111 16.39 2.99 -2.11
CA PRO A 111 15.66 4.25 -2.03
C PRO A 111 16.58 5.35 -2.53
N SER A 112 16.17 6.03 -3.60
CA SER A 112 17.03 7.04 -4.20
C SER A 112 17.23 8.22 -3.25
N PRO A 113 18.46 8.57 -2.90
CA PRO A 113 18.78 9.73 -2.07
C PRO A 113 18.53 11.07 -2.81
N ASP A 114 18.40 11.02 -4.13
CA ASP A 114 18.21 12.20 -4.98
C ASP A 114 16.75 12.69 -4.96
N LEU A 115 15.82 11.85 -4.50
CA LEU A 115 14.41 12.21 -4.31
C LEU A 115 14.26 12.90 -2.95
N LEU A 116 14.36 14.23 -2.96
CA LEU A 116 14.32 15.02 -1.72
C LEU A 116 13.03 14.76 -0.94
N PRO A 117 13.09 14.74 0.40
CA PRO A 117 11.94 14.44 1.24
C PRO A 117 10.90 15.58 1.28
N ASP A 118 11.22 16.78 0.81
CA ASP A 118 10.37 17.96 0.85
C ASP A 118 8.96 17.72 0.28
N ALA A 119 7.97 18.29 0.93
CA ALA A 119 6.56 18.13 0.60
C ALA A 119 5.80 19.48 0.52
N GLU A 120 6.50 20.63 0.60
CA GLU A 120 5.86 21.95 0.62
C GLU A 120 5.08 22.23 -0.66
N TRP A 121 5.51 21.69 -1.79
CA TRP A 121 4.81 21.83 -3.08
C TRP A 121 3.40 21.21 -3.08
N LEU A 122 3.06 20.36 -2.10
CA LEU A 122 1.70 19.83 -1.94
C LEU A 122 0.69 20.94 -1.57
N GLU A 123 1.13 22.08 -1.04
CA GLU A 123 0.25 23.22 -0.73
C GLU A 123 -0.36 23.86 -1.99
N GLU A 124 0.23 23.62 -3.15
CA GLU A 124 -0.30 24.11 -4.45
C GLU A 124 -1.46 23.23 -4.95
N ILE A 125 -1.75 22.10 -4.27
CA ILE A 125 -2.75 21.12 -4.68
C ILE A 125 -4.01 21.30 -3.82
N ASP A 126 -5.16 21.40 -4.47
CA ASP A 126 -6.47 21.42 -3.79
C ASP A 126 -6.86 20.01 -3.34
N PHE A 127 -6.74 19.73 -2.03
CA PHE A 127 -7.09 18.45 -1.46
C PHE A 127 -8.61 18.21 -1.34
N SER A 128 -9.45 19.23 -1.46
CA SER A 128 -10.92 19.08 -1.40
C SER A 128 -11.50 18.33 -2.61
N GLN A 129 -10.70 18.10 -3.64
CA GLN A 129 -11.13 17.38 -4.85
C GLN A 129 -11.25 15.87 -4.65
N TRP A 130 -10.74 15.29 -3.56
CA TRP A 130 -10.80 13.85 -3.27
C TRP A 130 -11.79 13.52 -2.17
N ASP A 131 -12.30 12.31 -2.18
CA ASP A 131 -13.16 11.76 -1.14
C ASP A 131 -12.33 11.09 -0.03
N VAL A 132 -11.14 10.58 -0.39
CA VAL A 132 -10.19 9.96 0.53
C VAL A 132 -8.74 10.14 0.07
N VAL A 133 -7.84 10.33 1.04
CA VAL A 133 -6.39 10.37 0.84
C VAL A 133 -5.78 9.18 1.57
N LEU A 134 -5.15 8.27 0.82
CA LEU A 134 -4.37 7.17 1.36
C LEU A 134 -2.88 7.53 1.29
N ALA A 135 -2.11 7.27 2.34
CA ALA A 135 -0.66 7.45 2.32
C ALA A 135 0.09 6.25 2.87
N ASP A 136 1.26 5.96 2.28
CA ASP A 136 2.24 5.04 2.87
C ASP A 136 3.24 5.77 3.78
N VAL A 137 3.91 5.01 4.63
CA VAL A 137 4.90 5.54 5.59
C VAL A 137 6.29 5.78 4.99
N ARG A 138 6.50 5.47 3.71
CA ARG A 138 7.84 5.52 3.09
C ARG A 138 8.25 6.92 2.62
N TRP A 139 7.29 7.80 2.41
CA TRP A 139 7.49 9.23 2.24
C TRP A 139 6.83 9.99 3.39
N HIS A 140 7.51 9.99 4.53
CA HIS A 140 6.97 10.50 5.80
C HIS A 140 6.50 11.96 5.69
N GLU A 141 7.34 12.84 5.13
CA GLU A 141 7.03 14.27 4.99
C GLU A 141 5.84 14.49 4.05
N GLY A 142 5.76 13.71 2.96
CA GLY A 142 4.63 13.73 2.04
C GLY A 142 3.34 13.27 2.68
N ALA A 143 3.38 12.15 3.40
CA ALA A 143 2.22 11.63 4.12
C ALA A 143 1.71 12.63 5.17
N LYS A 144 2.62 13.21 5.97
CA LYS A 144 2.29 14.23 6.97
C LYS A 144 1.65 15.47 6.35
N LYS A 145 2.25 16.02 5.30
CA LYS A 145 1.72 17.21 4.61
C LYS A 145 0.36 16.89 3.98
N ALA A 146 0.23 15.76 3.27
CA ALA A 146 -1.01 15.36 2.63
C ALA A 146 -2.15 15.16 3.64
N PHE A 147 -1.90 14.49 4.76
CA PHE A 147 -2.93 14.33 5.80
C PHE A 147 -3.31 15.64 6.46
N THR A 148 -2.34 16.54 6.69
CA THR A 148 -2.64 17.88 7.21
C THR A 148 -3.58 18.64 6.27
N LEU A 149 -3.30 18.65 4.97
CA LEU A 149 -4.11 19.33 3.95
C LEU A 149 -5.47 18.67 3.76
N ALA A 150 -5.52 17.33 3.75
CA ALA A 150 -6.77 16.57 3.66
C ALA A 150 -7.70 16.88 4.84
N ARG A 151 -7.18 16.86 6.07
CA ARG A 151 -7.96 17.20 7.27
C ARG A 151 -8.48 18.65 7.25
N GLN A 152 -7.67 19.61 6.80
CA GLN A 152 -8.13 21.00 6.61
C GLN A 152 -9.27 21.12 5.60
N ALA A 153 -9.26 20.26 4.57
CA ALA A 153 -10.30 20.16 3.56
C ALA A 153 -11.51 19.27 3.97
N GLY A 154 -11.47 18.63 5.15
CA GLY A 154 -12.52 17.71 5.60
C GLY A 154 -12.56 16.39 4.83
N VAL A 155 -11.41 15.97 4.26
CA VAL A 155 -11.25 14.75 3.46
C VAL A 155 -10.73 13.63 4.35
N MET A 156 -11.32 12.44 4.22
CA MET A 156 -10.95 11.23 4.95
C MET A 156 -9.49 10.82 4.68
N THR A 157 -8.80 10.35 5.71
CA THR A 157 -7.40 9.91 5.62
C THR A 157 -7.25 8.44 6.00
N VAL A 158 -6.45 7.69 5.22
CA VAL A 158 -6.15 6.27 5.43
C VAL A 158 -4.64 6.07 5.43
N LEU A 159 -4.07 5.52 6.50
CA LEU A 159 -2.64 5.23 6.63
C LEU A 159 -2.37 3.75 6.35
N ASP A 160 -1.43 3.49 5.45
CA ASP A 160 -0.75 2.20 5.33
C ASP A 160 0.37 2.13 6.37
N GLY A 161 0.08 1.54 7.52
CA GLY A 161 0.94 1.47 8.69
C GLY A 161 1.96 0.33 8.64
N ASP A 162 2.71 0.19 7.55
CA ASP A 162 3.74 -0.84 7.43
C ASP A 162 5.01 -0.50 8.25
N ILE A 163 5.89 -1.50 8.38
CA ILE A 163 7.14 -1.35 9.15
C ILE A 163 8.06 -0.30 8.52
N THR A 164 8.50 0.64 9.33
CA THR A 164 9.47 1.69 8.95
C THR A 164 10.42 1.97 10.11
N PRO A 165 11.67 2.41 9.87
CA PRO A 165 12.58 2.82 10.94
C PRO A 165 12.16 4.14 11.61
N GLN A 166 11.34 4.98 10.93
CA GLN A 166 10.89 6.28 11.43
C GLN A 166 9.77 6.13 12.46
N ASP A 167 9.66 7.08 13.38
CA ASP A 167 8.50 7.23 14.24
C ASP A 167 7.32 7.77 13.42
N ILE A 168 6.21 7.04 13.41
CA ILE A 168 4.99 7.39 12.67
C ILE A 168 3.85 7.83 13.58
N SER A 169 4.10 8.05 14.87
CA SER A 169 3.05 8.43 15.84
C SER A 169 2.27 9.68 15.40
N GLU A 170 2.96 10.63 14.75
CA GLU A 170 2.32 11.84 14.22
C GLU A 170 1.40 11.52 13.02
N LEU A 171 1.79 10.60 12.14
CA LEU A 171 0.94 10.16 11.02
C LEU A 171 -0.30 9.44 11.55
N VAL A 172 -0.14 8.60 12.55
CA VAL A 172 -1.25 7.92 13.24
C VAL A 172 -2.22 8.93 13.85
N ALA A 173 -1.74 9.97 14.52
CA ALA A 173 -2.59 11.02 15.10
C ALA A 173 -3.32 11.87 14.04
N LEU A 174 -2.82 11.94 12.82
CA LEU A 174 -3.41 12.66 11.70
C LEU A 174 -4.40 11.81 10.87
N SER A 175 -4.42 10.50 11.06
CA SER A 175 -5.25 9.60 10.26
C SER A 175 -6.64 9.39 10.85
N ASP A 176 -7.62 9.10 10.01
CA ASP A 176 -8.97 8.67 10.41
C ASP A 176 -9.06 7.14 10.44
N HIS A 177 -8.24 6.46 9.63
CA HIS A 177 -8.15 5.00 9.56
C HIS A 177 -6.68 4.58 9.42
N GLU A 178 -6.17 3.79 10.37
CA GLU A 178 -4.79 3.28 10.40
C GLU A 178 -4.77 1.77 10.27
N ALA A 179 -4.44 1.26 9.10
CA ALA A 179 -4.33 -0.17 8.88
C ALA A 179 -2.86 -0.60 8.91
N PHE A 180 -2.50 -1.30 9.97
CA PHE A 180 -1.13 -1.78 10.19
C PHE A 180 -0.91 -3.17 9.64
N SER A 181 0.32 -3.43 9.18
CA SER A 181 0.84 -4.79 9.17
C SER A 181 1.14 -5.23 10.61
N GLU A 182 1.11 -6.54 10.91
CA GLU A 182 1.50 -7.07 12.23
C GLU A 182 2.88 -6.56 12.68
N PRO A 183 3.95 -6.60 11.84
CA PRO A 183 5.25 -6.05 12.23
C PRO A 183 5.24 -4.53 12.37
N GLY A 184 4.41 -3.80 11.60
CA GLY A 184 4.27 -2.34 11.71
C GLY A 184 3.66 -1.94 13.05
N LEU A 185 2.58 -2.59 13.45
CA LEU A 185 1.93 -2.38 14.74
C LEU A 185 2.85 -2.72 15.92
N ALA A 186 3.54 -3.87 15.84
CA ALA A 186 4.50 -4.26 16.87
C ALA A 186 5.67 -3.26 16.99
N ARG A 187 6.12 -2.70 15.87
CA ARG A 187 7.18 -1.67 15.85
C ARG A 187 6.71 -0.38 16.51
N LEU A 188 5.51 0.10 16.18
CA LEU A 188 4.94 1.33 16.72
C LEU A 188 4.75 1.22 18.25
N THR A 189 4.19 0.11 18.71
CA THR A 189 3.77 -0.05 20.10
C THR A 189 4.82 -0.68 21.01
N GLY A 190 5.80 -1.38 20.45
CA GLY A 190 6.73 -2.21 21.22
C GLY A 190 6.08 -3.47 21.84
N VAL A 191 4.80 -3.75 21.54
CA VAL A 191 4.01 -4.84 22.12
C VAL A 191 3.79 -5.93 21.07
N LYS A 192 4.03 -7.20 21.46
CA LYS A 192 3.86 -8.35 20.57
C LYS A 192 2.45 -8.95 20.64
N GLU A 193 1.78 -8.83 21.80
CA GLU A 193 0.42 -9.36 21.95
C GLU A 193 -0.56 -8.42 21.24
N MET A 194 -1.25 -8.95 20.23
CA MET A 194 -1.97 -8.18 19.22
C MET A 194 -3.11 -7.34 19.79
N ALA A 195 -3.90 -7.89 20.72
CA ALA A 195 -5.02 -7.15 21.31
C ALA A 195 -4.54 -5.97 22.18
N SER A 196 -3.41 -6.13 22.84
CA SER A 196 -2.77 -5.07 23.64
C SER A 196 -2.12 -4.02 22.74
N ALA A 197 -1.47 -4.45 21.64
CA ALA A 197 -0.88 -3.56 20.65
C ALA A 197 -1.95 -2.68 19.98
N LEU A 198 -3.09 -3.24 19.57
CA LEU A 198 -4.22 -2.48 19.01
C LEU A 198 -4.75 -1.44 20.01
N LYS A 199 -4.95 -1.82 21.28
CA LYS A 199 -5.41 -0.89 22.32
C LYS A 199 -4.41 0.24 22.54
N GLN A 200 -3.11 -0.06 22.53
CA GLN A 200 -2.09 0.97 22.69
C GLN A 200 -2.03 1.91 21.47
N ALA A 201 -2.09 1.39 20.25
CA ALA A 201 -2.15 2.23 19.06
C ALA A 201 -3.39 3.12 19.05
N GLN A 202 -4.56 2.61 19.51
CA GLN A 202 -5.78 3.41 19.64
C GLN A 202 -5.63 4.61 20.58
N THR A 203 -4.69 4.60 21.53
CA THR A 203 -4.45 5.77 22.38
C THR A 203 -3.75 6.92 21.67
N LEU A 204 -3.20 6.68 20.48
CA LEU A 204 -2.48 7.68 19.69
C LEU A 204 -3.38 8.42 18.69
N THR A 205 -4.59 7.90 18.45
CA THR A 205 -5.52 8.45 17.44
C THR A 205 -6.97 8.47 17.94
N ASN A 206 -7.77 9.36 17.35
CA ASN A 206 -9.23 9.33 17.45
C ASN A 206 -9.87 8.54 16.29
N GLY A 207 -9.06 8.04 15.37
CA GLY A 207 -9.47 7.25 14.21
C GLY A 207 -9.71 5.78 14.56
N HIS A 208 -9.74 4.95 13.53
CA HIS A 208 -9.98 3.51 13.63
C HIS A 208 -8.70 2.72 13.33
N VAL A 209 -8.27 1.89 14.27
CA VAL A 209 -7.05 1.09 14.15
C VAL A 209 -7.36 -0.33 13.71
N TYR A 210 -6.68 -0.78 12.66
CA TYR A 210 -6.78 -2.13 12.10
C TYR A 210 -5.40 -2.80 12.09
N VAL A 211 -5.39 -4.14 12.11
CA VAL A 211 -4.16 -4.92 11.86
C VAL A 211 -4.43 -6.10 10.94
N THR A 212 -3.67 -6.18 9.86
CA THR A 212 -3.69 -7.31 8.92
C THR A 212 -2.68 -8.36 9.38
N GLN A 213 -3.11 -9.63 9.43
CA GLN A 213 -2.36 -10.77 9.96
C GLN A 213 -2.25 -11.91 8.92
N GLY A 214 -2.18 -11.54 7.63
CA GLY A 214 -2.07 -12.50 6.54
C GLY A 214 -3.18 -13.55 6.56
N SER A 215 -2.83 -14.82 6.68
CA SER A 215 -3.79 -15.94 6.70
C SER A 215 -4.69 -15.98 7.94
N ALA A 216 -4.39 -15.21 8.98
CA ALA A 216 -5.26 -15.07 10.15
C ALA A 216 -6.37 -14.04 9.93
N GLY A 217 -6.24 -13.12 8.96
CA GLY A 217 -7.26 -12.14 8.64
C GLY A 217 -6.93 -10.73 9.11
N CYS A 218 -7.96 -9.99 9.54
CA CYS A 218 -7.82 -8.62 9.98
C CYS A 218 -8.61 -8.37 11.27
N ASP A 219 -7.97 -7.74 12.24
CA ASP A 219 -8.60 -7.28 13.46
C ASP A 219 -8.73 -5.76 13.49
N TRP A 220 -9.75 -5.26 14.16
CA TRP A 220 -9.89 -3.84 14.46
C TRP A 220 -10.59 -3.60 15.80
N LEU A 221 -10.56 -2.36 16.27
CA LEU A 221 -11.30 -1.95 17.45
C LEU A 221 -12.55 -1.16 17.02
N GLU A 222 -13.69 -1.53 17.59
CA GLU A 222 -14.95 -0.84 17.38
C GLU A 222 -15.79 -0.87 18.67
N ASN A 223 -16.33 0.27 19.10
CA ASN A 223 -17.12 0.41 20.33
C ASN A 223 -16.42 -0.18 21.57
N GLY A 224 -15.08 -0.07 21.64
CA GLY A 224 -14.26 -0.61 22.74
C GLY A 224 -14.04 -2.12 22.71
N GLY A 225 -14.60 -2.83 21.71
CA GLY A 225 -14.43 -4.26 21.48
C GLY A 225 -13.52 -4.56 20.30
N ARG A 226 -12.81 -5.71 20.37
CA ARG A 226 -12.06 -6.24 19.21
C ARG A 226 -13.04 -6.96 18.29
N GLN A 227 -13.00 -6.58 17.04
CA GLN A 227 -13.68 -7.23 15.92
C GLN A 227 -12.66 -8.04 15.11
N HIS A 228 -13.14 -9.02 14.36
CA HIS A 228 -12.29 -9.89 13.57
C HIS A 228 -12.96 -10.31 12.25
N GLN A 229 -12.28 -10.09 11.14
CA GLN A 229 -12.60 -10.64 9.82
C GLN A 229 -11.62 -11.78 9.53
N PRO A 230 -12.05 -13.05 9.48
CA PRO A 230 -11.19 -14.15 9.08
C PRO A 230 -10.72 -13.97 7.63
N ALA A 231 -9.51 -14.43 7.33
CA ALA A 231 -9.05 -14.46 5.95
C ALA A 231 -9.90 -15.42 5.11
N PHE A 232 -10.18 -15.04 3.87
CA PHE A 232 -10.82 -15.94 2.90
C PHE A 232 -9.82 -17.03 2.49
N LYS A 233 -10.24 -18.29 2.59
CA LYS A 233 -9.42 -19.43 2.18
C LYS A 233 -9.35 -19.50 0.67
N VAL A 234 -8.16 -19.39 0.12
CA VAL A 234 -7.86 -19.45 -1.31
C VAL A 234 -6.59 -20.25 -1.58
N ASP A 235 -6.46 -20.75 -2.79
CA ASP A 235 -5.19 -21.35 -3.25
C ASP A 235 -4.21 -20.24 -3.59
N VAL A 236 -3.23 -20.05 -2.72
CA VAL A 236 -2.26 -18.94 -2.80
C VAL A 236 -1.21 -19.23 -3.87
N VAL A 237 -1.06 -18.29 -4.81
CA VAL A 237 -0.05 -18.32 -5.88
C VAL A 237 1.01 -17.24 -5.64
N ASP A 238 0.59 -16.00 -5.29
CA ASP A 238 1.51 -14.87 -5.10
C ASP A 238 0.93 -13.87 -4.11
N THR A 239 1.63 -13.64 -3.00
CA THR A 239 1.23 -12.70 -1.94
C THR A 239 1.84 -11.30 -2.10
N THR A 240 2.63 -11.05 -3.15
CA THR A 240 3.31 -9.76 -3.36
C THR A 240 2.28 -8.62 -3.47
N GLY A 241 2.41 -7.60 -2.63
CA GLY A 241 1.52 -6.44 -2.63
C GLY A 241 0.11 -6.69 -2.09
N ALA A 242 -0.16 -7.84 -1.44
CA ALA A 242 -1.50 -8.13 -0.90
C ALA A 242 -1.92 -7.12 0.19
N GLY A 243 -0.98 -6.63 1.00
CA GLY A 243 -1.20 -5.56 1.99
C GLY A 243 -1.58 -4.25 1.31
N ASP A 244 -0.80 -3.83 0.32
CA ASP A 244 -1.05 -2.60 -0.43
C ASP A 244 -2.42 -2.64 -1.12
N VAL A 245 -2.77 -3.79 -1.69
CA VAL A 245 -4.09 -4.03 -2.31
C VAL A 245 -5.21 -3.94 -1.27
N PHE A 246 -5.00 -4.49 -0.07
CA PHE A 246 -5.94 -4.33 1.04
C PHE A 246 -6.16 -2.86 1.38
N HIS A 247 -5.09 -2.06 1.51
CA HIS A 247 -5.21 -0.64 1.84
C HIS A 247 -5.95 0.16 0.76
N GLY A 248 -5.63 -0.06 -0.52
CA GLY A 248 -6.36 0.57 -1.63
C GLY A 248 -7.84 0.21 -1.66
N ALA A 249 -8.16 -1.06 -1.42
CA ALA A 249 -9.54 -1.53 -1.36
C ALA A 249 -10.29 -1.00 -0.13
N LEU A 250 -9.62 -0.92 1.03
CA LEU A 250 -10.19 -0.36 2.26
C LEU A 250 -10.55 1.12 2.05
N ALA A 251 -9.65 1.91 1.48
CA ALA A 251 -9.89 3.32 1.19
C ALA A 251 -11.13 3.52 0.29
N VAL A 252 -11.26 2.72 -0.78
CA VAL A 252 -12.43 2.77 -1.68
C VAL A 252 -13.71 2.37 -0.94
N ALA A 253 -13.68 1.30 -0.15
CA ALA A 253 -14.86 0.82 0.57
C ALA A 253 -15.33 1.83 1.62
N LEU A 254 -14.43 2.40 2.42
CA LEU A 254 -14.74 3.44 3.40
C LEU A 254 -15.34 4.68 2.75
N ALA A 255 -14.76 5.14 1.64
CA ALA A 255 -15.25 6.31 0.90
C ALA A 255 -16.64 6.10 0.27
N THR A 256 -17.08 4.85 0.06
CA THR A 256 -18.46 4.55 -0.39
C THR A 256 -19.50 4.63 0.74
N GLY A 257 -19.08 4.80 1.99
CA GLY A 257 -19.97 4.96 3.15
C GLY A 257 -20.50 3.65 3.73
N GLY A 258 -19.83 2.51 3.45
CA GLY A 258 -20.06 1.23 4.11
C GLY A 258 -19.68 1.26 5.60
N ASP A 259 -20.22 0.35 6.41
CA ASP A 259 -19.75 0.17 7.78
C ASP A 259 -18.32 -0.42 7.80
N LEU A 260 -17.68 -0.40 8.98
CA LEU A 260 -16.30 -0.85 9.12
C LEU A 260 -16.14 -2.34 8.79
N ALA A 261 -17.08 -3.18 9.24
CA ALA A 261 -17.02 -4.62 9.03
C ALA A 261 -17.17 -4.97 7.55
N GLU A 262 -18.09 -4.32 6.83
CA GLU A 262 -18.26 -4.49 5.38
C GLU A 262 -17.03 -4.00 4.61
N SER A 263 -16.46 -2.86 5.02
CA SER A 263 -15.24 -2.31 4.39
C SER A 263 -14.03 -3.22 4.57
N VAL A 264 -13.81 -3.75 5.78
CA VAL A 264 -12.73 -4.70 6.07
C VAL A 264 -12.98 -6.03 5.34
N ARG A 265 -14.23 -6.53 5.32
CA ARG A 265 -14.58 -7.75 4.59
C ARG A 265 -14.31 -7.60 3.09
N PHE A 266 -14.71 -6.47 2.50
CA PHE A 266 -14.45 -6.17 1.08
C PHE A 266 -12.94 -6.13 0.79
N ALA A 267 -12.17 -5.36 1.56
CA ALA A 267 -10.72 -5.25 1.40
C ALA A 267 -10.00 -6.59 1.55
N SER A 268 -10.42 -7.40 2.54
CA SER A 268 -9.92 -8.77 2.73
C SER A 268 -10.21 -9.67 1.54
N GLY A 269 -11.39 -9.53 0.94
CA GLY A 269 -11.78 -10.28 -0.27
C GLY A 269 -10.94 -9.91 -1.49
N VAL A 270 -10.70 -8.62 -1.71
CA VAL A 270 -9.83 -8.13 -2.80
C VAL A 270 -8.41 -8.67 -2.64
N ALA A 271 -7.84 -8.57 -1.44
CA ALA A 271 -6.48 -9.05 -1.13
C ALA A 271 -6.38 -10.57 -1.29
N ALA A 272 -7.36 -11.34 -0.82
CA ALA A 272 -7.39 -12.78 -0.97
C ALA A 272 -7.47 -13.20 -2.45
N LEU A 273 -8.36 -12.59 -3.23
CA LEU A 273 -8.53 -12.91 -4.64
C LEU A 273 -7.28 -12.53 -5.46
N LYS A 274 -6.61 -11.42 -5.11
CA LYS A 274 -5.31 -11.06 -5.68
C LYS A 274 -4.28 -12.17 -5.45
N CYS A 275 -4.23 -12.76 -4.28
CA CYS A 275 -3.27 -13.81 -3.95
C CYS A 275 -3.43 -15.10 -4.80
N THR A 276 -4.55 -15.30 -5.47
CA THR A 276 -4.78 -16.47 -6.36
C THR A 276 -4.11 -16.35 -7.73
N ARG A 277 -3.49 -15.20 -8.04
CA ARG A 277 -2.91 -14.90 -9.36
C ARG A 277 -1.48 -14.40 -9.23
N PRO A 278 -0.59 -14.77 -10.18
CA PRO A 278 0.77 -14.28 -10.19
C PRO A 278 0.87 -12.83 -10.69
N GLY A 279 2.01 -12.19 -10.45
CA GLY A 279 2.40 -10.97 -11.13
C GLY A 279 2.04 -9.67 -10.41
N GLY A 280 2.01 -9.66 -9.08
CA GLY A 280 1.83 -8.42 -8.31
C GLY A 280 0.55 -7.67 -8.72
N ARG A 281 0.69 -6.48 -9.32
CA ARG A 281 -0.43 -5.63 -9.78
C ARG A 281 -1.32 -6.31 -10.82
N ALA A 282 -0.78 -7.16 -11.70
CA ALA A 282 -1.56 -7.88 -12.71
C ALA A 282 -2.58 -8.86 -12.09
N GLY A 283 -2.32 -9.34 -10.87
CA GLY A 283 -3.24 -10.21 -10.13
C GLY A 283 -4.42 -9.49 -9.48
N ILE A 284 -4.44 -8.15 -9.42
CA ILE A 284 -5.48 -7.37 -8.73
C ILE A 284 -6.83 -7.55 -9.45
N PRO A 285 -7.89 -7.97 -8.72
CA PRO A 285 -9.22 -8.14 -9.30
C PRO A 285 -9.90 -6.79 -9.55
N ASP A 286 -10.92 -6.79 -10.41
CA ASP A 286 -11.86 -5.68 -10.51
C ASP A 286 -13.04 -5.84 -9.52
N CYS A 287 -13.93 -4.84 -9.53
CA CYS A 287 -15.07 -4.79 -8.61
C CYS A 287 -16.04 -5.97 -8.83
N ASP A 288 -16.31 -6.36 -10.06
CA ASP A 288 -17.26 -7.44 -10.38
C ASP A 288 -16.70 -8.81 -10.00
N GLN A 289 -15.41 -9.04 -10.24
CA GLN A 289 -14.70 -10.24 -9.80
C GLN A 289 -14.73 -10.35 -8.27
N THR A 290 -14.50 -9.23 -7.57
CA THR A 290 -14.53 -9.19 -6.10
C THR A 290 -15.93 -9.48 -5.57
N ARG A 291 -16.97 -8.85 -6.11
CA ARG A 291 -18.36 -9.09 -5.68
C ARG A 291 -18.78 -10.54 -5.92
N SER A 292 -18.43 -11.09 -7.10
CA SER A 292 -18.70 -12.49 -7.41
C SER A 292 -17.99 -13.44 -6.44
N PHE A 293 -16.74 -13.17 -6.11
CA PHE A 293 -15.99 -13.94 -5.11
C PHE A 293 -16.65 -13.86 -3.73
N LEU A 294 -16.96 -12.67 -3.25
CA LEU A 294 -17.55 -12.48 -1.92
C LEU A 294 -18.93 -13.12 -1.78
N SER A 295 -19.69 -13.24 -2.86
CA SER A 295 -21.00 -13.92 -2.86
C SER A 295 -20.92 -15.42 -2.56
N LEU A 296 -19.74 -16.04 -2.68
CA LEU A 296 -19.54 -17.46 -2.34
C LEU A 296 -19.44 -17.70 -0.81
N PHE A 297 -19.35 -16.65 -0.01
CA PHE A 297 -19.12 -16.70 1.45
C PHE A 297 -20.23 -16.01 2.25
N VAL A 298 -21.45 -16.10 1.75
CA VAL A 298 -22.67 -15.58 2.43
C VAL A 298 -23.25 -16.64 3.36
#